data_40b24ff7933fbde74725ea0697ad89dc
#
_entry.id   40b24ff7933fbde74725ea0697ad89dc
#
_cell.length_a   1.000
_cell.length_b   1.000
_cell.length_c   1.000
_cell.angle_alpha   90.00
_cell.angle_beta   90.00
_cell.angle_gamma   90.00
#
_symmetry.space_group_name_H-M   'P 1'
#
loop_
_entity.id
_entity.type
_entity.pdbx_description
1 polymer ?
#
loop_
_entity_poly.entity_id
_entity_poly.type
_entity_poly.pdbx_seq_one_letter_code
_entity_poly.pdbx_strand_id
1 'polypeptide(L)'
;AQLRAWLAASAALLVLGGGAAVLFSRRVTRPLTALQTASEKIADGEYTQRTQVKTDDEIGALSRSFDAMAAAVEEKISELSRTTQSQQDFIAAFTHEVKTPMTAMLGYADLMRARPDDAETQREAAGYIYHETQRLENLSRSLLALMGLDQAGALELVLCQDAGLLLQTVRSLPQGSTPVPRVISAGCVVQVDRSLWVDMLRNLTLNAQRACQGIEGAAITLRCERRAGQAVFTVTDTGCGIPAADLPRVTEAFYMVDKSRSRAEGGSGIGLALCARIAGAHGAKLEITSTEHVARP
;
A
#
# COMPACT_ATOMS: atom_id res chain seq x y z
N ALA A 1 32.41 43.49 69.39
CA ALA A 1 31.36 43.87 68.46
C ALA A 1 31.69 43.56 66.97
N GLN A 2 32.93 43.95 66.55
CA GLN A 2 33.40 43.80 65.16
C GLN A 2 33.48 42.35 64.69
N LEU A 3 34.02 41.41 65.49
CA LEU A 3 34.13 39.99 65.09
C LEU A 3 32.76 39.33 64.82
N ARG A 4 31.77 39.67 65.63
CA ARG A 4 30.40 39.16 65.44
C ARG A 4 29.75 39.70 64.15
N ALA A 5 30.01 40.94 63.80
CA ALA A 5 29.56 41.55 62.52
C ALA A 5 30.24 40.89 61.34
N TRP A 6 31.55 40.60 61.38
CA TRP A 6 32.22 39.86 60.30
C TRP A 6 31.74 38.43 60.16
N LEU A 7 31.49 37.72 61.23
CA LEU A 7 30.91 36.38 61.20
C LEU A 7 29.47 36.38 60.60
N ALA A 8 28.67 37.33 60.97
CA ALA A 8 27.31 37.47 60.44
C ALA A 8 27.32 37.82 58.94
N ALA A 9 28.20 38.72 58.51
CA ALA A 9 28.38 39.09 57.11
C ALA A 9 28.87 37.87 56.25
N SER A 10 29.83 37.10 56.75
CA SER A 10 30.31 35.89 56.11
C SER A 10 29.23 34.81 56.01
N ALA A 11 28.44 34.59 57.05
CA ALA A 11 27.33 33.66 57.01
C ALA A 11 26.25 34.09 56.02
N ALA A 12 25.91 35.38 55.98
CA ALA A 12 24.95 35.92 55.00
C ALA A 12 25.45 35.73 53.56
N LEU A 13 26.72 36.00 53.28
CA LEU A 13 27.34 35.76 51.97
C LEU A 13 27.30 34.27 51.54
N LEU A 14 27.56 33.34 52.46
CA LEU A 14 27.46 31.91 52.21
C LEU A 14 26.02 31.48 51.92
N VAL A 15 25.06 31.98 52.64
CA VAL A 15 23.65 31.68 52.42
C VAL A 15 23.18 32.24 51.06
N LEU A 16 23.53 33.48 50.76
CA LEU A 16 23.18 34.12 49.50
C LEU A 16 23.86 33.41 48.31
N GLY A 17 25.18 33.11 48.43
CA GLY A 17 25.91 32.37 47.42
C GLY A 17 25.37 30.94 47.20
N GLY A 18 25.06 30.23 48.28
CA GLY A 18 24.47 28.92 48.22
C GLY A 18 23.06 28.95 47.57
N GLY A 19 22.26 29.95 47.97
CA GLY A 19 20.92 30.16 47.33
C GLY A 19 21.02 30.46 45.85
N ALA A 20 21.93 31.35 45.43
CA ALA A 20 22.17 31.66 44.03
C ALA A 20 22.66 30.43 43.23
N ALA A 21 23.56 29.63 43.80
CA ALA A 21 24.04 28.39 43.17
C ALA A 21 22.91 27.35 42.95
N VAL A 22 22.02 27.19 43.94
CA VAL A 22 20.89 26.30 43.84
C VAL A 22 19.88 26.79 42.76
N LEU A 23 19.61 28.10 42.73
CA LEU A 23 18.76 28.71 41.70
C LEU A 23 19.31 28.54 40.29
N PHE A 24 20.63 28.79 40.13
CA PHE A 24 21.32 28.61 38.87
C PHE A 24 21.31 27.15 38.43
N SER A 25 21.61 26.22 39.34
CA SER A 25 21.52 24.77 39.04
C SER A 25 20.13 24.35 38.57
N ARG A 26 19.07 24.83 39.21
CA ARG A 26 17.71 24.48 38.87
C ARG A 26 17.24 25.11 37.54
N ARG A 27 17.68 26.36 37.26
CA ARG A 27 17.24 27.08 36.06
C ARG A 27 18.10 26.82 34.82
N VAL A 28 19.36 26.44 34.99
CA VAL A 28 20.26 26.28 33.85
C VAL A 28 20.80 24.85 33.75
N THR A 29 21.47 24.37 34.83
CA THR A 29 22.18 23.09 34.74
C THR A 29 21.26 21.90 34.53
N ARG A 30 20.18 21.79 35.32
CA ARG A 30 19.22 20.66 35.22
C ARG A 30 18.53 20.57 33.86
N PRO A 31 17.96 21.65 33.29
CA PRO A 31 17.37 21.62 31.96
C PRO A 31 18.36 21.24 30.86
N LEU A 32 19.59 21.74 30.90
CA LEU A 32 20.62 21.38 29.93
C LEU A 32 21.04 19.91 30.05
N THR A 33 21.13 19.36 31.26
CA THR A 33 21.39 17.92 31.45
C THR A 33 20.21 17.08 30.93
N ALA A 34 18.95 17.53 31.10
CA ALA A 34 17.79 16.85 30.56
C ALA A 34 17.81 16.82 29.01
N LEU A 35 18.19 17.96 28.37
CA LEU A 35 18.37 18.04 26.93
C LEU A 35 19.48 17.11 26.44
N GLN A 36 20.63 17.10 27.13
CA GLN A 36 21.73 16.20 26.81
C GLN A 36 21.31 14.73 26.91
N THR A 37 20.68 14.33 28.02
CA THR A 37 20.22 12.95 28.21
C THR A 37 19.16 12.54 27.16
N ALA A 38 18.25 13.44 26.81
CA ALA A 38 17.27 13.19 25.76
C ALA A 38 17.95 13.03 24.37
N SER A 39 18.99 13.86 24.10
CA SER A 39 19.77 13.75 22.86
C SER A 39 20.55 12.43 22.77
N GLU A 40 21.18 12.00 23.86
CA GLU A 40 21.90 10.72 23.93
C GLU A 40 20.93 9.54 23.68
N LYS A 41 19.78 9.55 24.31
CA LYS A 41 18.76 8.51 24.11
C LYS A 41 18.22 8.45 22.68
N ILE A 42 17.98 9.61 22.07
CA ILE A 42 17.57 9.66 20.66
C ILE A 42 18.68 9.10 19.75
N ALA A 43 19.94 9.41 20.02
CA ALA A 43 21.08 8.85 19.29
C ALA A 43 21.20 7.33 19.46
N ASP A 44 20.78 6.79 20.61
CA ASP A 44 20.72 5.34 20.89
C ASP A 44 19.46 4.66 20.31
N GLY A 45 18.60 5.41 19.61
CA GLY A 45 17.40 4.87 18.94
C GLY A 45 16.09 4.97 19.74
N GLU A 46 16.08 5.63 20.89
CA GLU A 46 14.88 5.86 21.70
C GLU A 46 14.16 7.15 21.25
N TYR A 47 13.57 7.16 20.04
CA TYR A 47 12.98 8.35 19.42
C TYR A 47 11.75 8.93 20.13
N THR A 48 11.13 8.18 21.06
CA THR A 48 9.96 8.63 21.85
C THR A 48 10.34 9.57 23.01
N GLN A 49 11.63 9.74 23.28
CA GLN A 49 12.11 10.58 24.38
C GLN A 49 11.80 12.06 24.13
N ARG A 50 11.46 12.79 25.21
CA ARG A 50 11.22 14.23 25.20
C ARG A 50 11.91 14.84 26.41
N THR A 51 12.29 16.09 26.29
CA THR A 51 13.04 16.81 27.35
C THR A 51 12.18 17.13 28.57
N GLN A 52 10.87 17.31 28.39
CA GLN A 52 9.88 17.70 29.43
C GLN A 52 10.21 18.99 30.19
N VAL A 53 11.15 19.80 29.68
CA VAL A 53 11.52 21.09 30.30
C VAL A 53 10.42 22.12 29.99
N LYS A 54 9.83 22.68 31.05
CA LYS A 54 8.77 23.67 30.98
C LYS A 54 9.22 24.99 31.61
N THR A 55 10.06 25.73 30.90
CA THR A 55 10.47 27.09 31.29
C THR A 55 10.06 28.09 30.20
N ASP A 56 9.81 29.34 30.58
CA ASP A 56 9.40 30.41 29.66
C ASP A 56 10.57 31.29 29.22
N ASP A 57 11.78 30.74 29.25
CA ASP A 57 13.03 31.37 28.83
C ASP A 57 13.56 30.73 27.53
N GLU A 58 14.79 31.12 27.14
CA GLU A 58 15.48 30.61 25.95
C GLU A 58 15.73 29.10 26.02
N ILE A 59 15.91 28.56 27.22
CA ILE A 59 16.10 27.13 27.43
C ILE A 59 14.78 26.38 27.18
N GLY A 60 13.66 26.92 27.61
CA GLY A 60 12.34 26.40 27.31
C GLY A 60 12.02 26.45 25.79
N ALA A 61 12.43 27.53 25.12
CA ALA A 61 12.30 27.64 23.67
C ALA A 61 13.14 26.57 22.96
N LEU A 62 14.40 26.38 23.38
CA LEU A 62 15.28 25.33 22.85
C LEU A 62 14.69 23.92 23.09
N SER A 63 14.16 23.67 24.27
CA SER A 63 13.50 22.40 24.62
C SER A 63 12.31 22.11 23.71
N ARG A 64 11.44 23.10 23.44
CA ARG A 64 10.31 22.93 22.52
C ARG A 64 10.77 22.64 21.08
N SER A 65 11.80 23.34 20.61
CA SER A 65 12.38 23.09 19.28
C SER A 65 13.00 21.70 19.18
N PHE A 66 13.68 21.24 20.24
CA PHE A 66 14.23 19.90 20.31
C PHE A 66 13.13 18.83 20.29
N ASP A 67 12.09 19.00 21.12
CA ASP A 67 10.97 18.04 21.17
C ASP A 67 10.18 17.99 19.85
N ALA A 68 10.06 19.12 19.14
CA ALA A 68 9.47 19.15 17.79
C ALA A 68 10.36 18.40 16.77
N MET A 69 11.66 18.58 16.81
CA MET A 69 12.61 17.83 15.98
C MET A 69 12.54 16.32 16.29
N ALA A 70 12.53 15.95 17.57
CA ALA A 70 12.42 14.56 18.00
C ALA A 70 11.11 13.91 17.49
N ALA A 71 9.99 14.62 17.54
CA ALA A 71 8.72 14.17 16.99
C ALA A 71 8.77 13.93 15.47
N ALA A 72 9.38 14.85 14.73
CA ALA A 72 9.56 14.71 13.28
C ALA A 72 10.47 13.52 12.91
N VAL A 73 11.53 13.27 13.67
CA VAL A 73 12.40 12.10 13.50
C VAL A 73 11.64 10.80 13.79
N GLU A 74 10.90 10.73 14.90
CA GLU A 74 10.09 9.58 15.27
C GLU A 74 9.08 9.23 14.17
N GLU A 75 8.38 10.24 13.63
CA GLU A 75 7.44 10.07 12.52
C GLU A 75 8.13 9.51 11.28
N LYS A 76 9.30 10.07 10.90
CA LYS A 76 10.06 9.61 9.73
C LYS A 76 10.61 8.20 9.87
N ILE A 77 11.09 7.84 11.05
CA ILE A 77 11.55 6.47 11.34
C ILE A 77 10.38 5.48 11.29
N SER A 78 9.22 5.87 11.84
CA SER A 78 8.00 5.06 11.78
C SER A 78 7.52 4.85 10.33
N GLU A 79 7.51 5.90 9.52
CA GLU A 79 7.18 5.85 8.08
C GLU A 79 8.15 4.93 7.33
N LEU A 80 9.47 5.11 7.55
CA LEU A 80 10.50 4.28 6.92
C LEU A 80 10.37 2.80 7.32
N SER A 81 10.12 2.52 8.61
CA SER A 81 9.93 1.16 9.10
C SER A 81 8.72 0.48 8.46
N ARG A 82 7.59 1.20 8.31
CA ARG A 82 6.40 0.70 7.63
C ARG A 82 6.68 0.42 6.15
N THR A 83 7.40 1.30 5.48
CA THR A 83 7.76 1.12 4.07
C THR A 83 8.67 -0.10 3.89
N THR A 84 9.69 -0.24 4.75
CA THR A 84 10.61 -1.39 4.73
C THR A 84 9.86 -2.71 4.99
N GLN A 85 8.96 -2.73 6.00
CA GLN A 85 8.15 -3.92 6.29
C GLN A 85 7.27 -4.28 5.10
N SER A 86 6.58 -3.30 4.50
CA SER A 86 5.76 -3.52 3.31
C SER A 86 6.56 -4.08 2.13
N GLN A 87 7.80 -3.60 1.93
CA GLN A 87 8.70 -4.14 0.90
C GLN A 87 9.12 -5.58 1.20
N GLN A 88 9.43 -5.92 2.44
CA GLN A 88 9.78 -7.29 2.84
C GLN A 88 8.60 -8.24 2.64
N ASP A 89 7.40 -7.83 3.07
CA ASP A 89 6.17 -8.63 2.89
C ASP A 89 5.87 -8.84 1.41
N PHE A 90 6.07 -7.81 0.58
CA PHE A 90 5.94 -7.90 -0.88
C PHE A 90 6.92 -8.92 -1.48
N ILE A 91 8.22 -8.85 -1.13
CA ILE A 91 9.24 -9.78 -1.63
C ILE A 91 8.93 -11.22 -1.19
N ALA A 92 8.52 -11.42 0.06
CA ALA A 92 8.15 -12.73 0.58
C ALA A 92 6.95 -13.31 -0.18
N ALA A 93 5.89 -12.52 -0.38
CA ALA A 93 4.70 -12.93 -1.11
C ALA A 93 5.02 -13.22 -2.60
N PHE A 94 5.80 -12.37 -3.26
CA PHE A 94 6.26 -12.58 -4.64
C PHE A 94 7.04 -13.89 -4.78
N THR A 95 8.01 -14.11 -3.90
CA THR A 95 8.83 -15.34 -3.91
C THR A 95 7.95 -16.58 -3.78
N HIS A 96 6.95 -16.53 -2.92
CA HIS A 96 6.01 -17.63 -2.74
C HIS A 96 5.14 -17.87 -3.99
N GLU A 97 4.62 -16.79 -4.60
CA GLU A 97 3.74 -16.88 -5.79
C GLU A 97 4.52 -17.29 -7.06
N VAL A 98 5.83 -17.07 -7.12
CA VAL A 98 6.71 -17.59 -8.18
C VAL A 98 7.11 -19.04 -7.92
N LYS A 99 7.45 -19.41 -6.69
CA LYS A 99 7.92 -20.75 -6.34
C LYS A 99 6.87 -21.83 -6.62
N THR A 100 5.60 -21.55 -6.34
CA THR A 100 4.51 -22.51 -6.50
C THR A 100 4.35 -23.00 -7.95
N PRO A 101 4.16 -22.13 -8.97
CA PRO A 101 4.06 -22.56 -10.37
C PRO A 101 5.37 -23.19 -10.88
N MET A 102 6.53 -22.68 -10.47
CA MET A 102 7.81 -23.29 -10.86
C MET A 102 7.95 -24.74 -10.36
N THR A 103 7.53 -25.01 -9.12
CA THR A 103 7.55 -26.36 -8.56
C THR A 103 6.56 -27.28 -9.29
N ALA A 104 5.36 -26.77 -9.64
CA ALA A 104 4.38 -27.52 -10.42
C ALA A 104 4.92 -27.86 -11.82
N MET A 105 5.47 -26.88 -12.55
CA MET A 105 6.06 -27.10 -13.88
C MET A 105 7.19 -28.14 -13.83
N LEU A 106 8.06 -28.06 -12.81
CA LEU A 106 9.13 -29.03 -12.64
C LEU A 106 8.56 -30.46 -12.41
N GLY A 107 7.54 -30.60 -11.56
CA GLY A 107 6.88 -31.88 -11.31
C GLY A 107 6.23 -32.48 -12.56
N TYR A 108 5.55 -31.67 -13.37
CA TYR A 108 4.97 -32.11 -14.64
C TYR A 108 6.06 -32.46 -15.69
N ALA A 109 7.15 -31.71 -15.74
CA ALA A 109 8.29 -32.03 -16.60
C ALA A 109 8.95 -33.36 -16.20
N ASP A 110 9.09 -33.62 -14.89
CA ASP A 110 9.61 -34.92 -14.41
C ASP A 110 8.63 -36.06 -14.71
N LEU A 111 7.32 -35.83 -14.62
CA LEU A 111 6.30 -36.79 -15.02
C LEU A 111 6.40 -37.15 -16.52
N MET A 112 6.60 -36.15 -17.39
CA MET A 112 6.84 -36.36 -18.83
C MET A 112 8.09 -37.21 -19.07
N ARG A 113 9.17 -36.95 -18.34
CA ARG A 113 10.42 -37.74 -18.43
C ARG A 113 10.26 -39.17 -17.97
N ALA A 114 9.44 -39.39 -16.94
CA ALA A 114 9.21 -40.71 -16.38
C ALA A 114 8.26 -41.58 -17.24
N ARG A 115 7.43 -40.97 -18.07
CA ARG A 115 6.42 -41.64 -18.91
C ARG A 115 6.50 -41.17 -20.36
N PRO A 116 7.62 -41.40 -21.08
CA PRO A 116 7.83 -40.84 -22.43
C PRO A 116 6.86 -41.40 -23.46
N ASP A 117 6.37 -42.63 -23.28
CA ASP A 117 5.50 -43.32 -24.25
C ASP A 117 4.00 -43.13 -24.00
N ASP A 118 3.65 -42.44 -22.92
CA ASP A 118 2.25 -42.14 -22.57
C ASP A 118 1.80 -40.79 -23.16
N ALA A 119 1.24 -40.85 -24.36
CA ALA A 119 0.84 -39.65 -25.09
C ALA A 119 -0.25 -38.79 -24.38
N GLU A 120 -1.11 -39.41 -23.55
CA GLU A 120 -2.11 -38.71 -22.78
C GLU A 120 -1.47 -37.92 -21.63
N THR A 121 -0.62 -38.58 -20.82
CA THR A 121 0.19 -37.92 -19.79
C THR A 121 1.05 -36.80 -20.37
N GLN A 122 1.70 -37.02 -21.55
CA GLN A 122 2.51 -36.01 -22.22
C GLN A 122 1.68 -34.76 -22.57
N ARG A 123 0.49 -34.93 -23.13
CA ARG A 123 -0.40 -33.82 -23.52
C ARG A 123 -0.93 -33.03 -22.31
N GLU A 124 -1.36 -33.74 -21.29
CA GLU A 124 -1.86 -33.13 -20.07
C GLU A 124 -0.77 -32.35 -19.35
N ALA A 125 0.39 -32.97 -19.13
CA ALA A 125 1.53 -32.31 -18.46
C ALA A 125 2.02 -31.08 -19.22
N ALA A 126 2.12 -31.15 -20.57
CA ALA A 126 2.46 -30.00 -21.41
C ALA A 126 1.41 -28.89 -21.28
N GLY A 127 0.13 -29.22 -21.21
CA GLY A 127 -0.94 -28.27 -20.96
C GLY A 127 -0.79 -27.55 -19.63
N TYR A 128 -0.52 -28.26 -18.55
CA TYR A 128 -0.28 -27.68 -17.25
C TYR A 128 0.96 -26.76 -17.22
N ILE A 129 2.08 -27.19 -17.81
CA ILE A 129 3.29 -26.37 -17.93
C ILE A 129 2.99 -25.08 -18.70
N TYR A 130 2.25 -25.15 -19.80
CA TYR A 130 1.86 -23.99 -20.59
C TYR A 130 1.01 -23.00 -19.77
N HIS A 131 0.01 -23.48 -19.04
CA HIS A 131 -0.83 -22.63 -18.21
C HIS A 131 -0.07 -21.96 -17.06
N GLU A 132 0.84 -22.68 -16.39
CA GLU A 132 1.66 -22.10 -15.32
C GLU A 132 2.68 -21.08 -15.87
N THR A 133 3.20 -21.30 -17.09
CA THR A 133 4.06 -20.33 -17.77
C THR A 133 3.32 -19.05 -18.11
N GLN A 134 2.10 -19.14 -18.65
CA GLN A 134 1.25 -17.97 -18.89
C GLN A 134 0.91 -17.20 -17.60
N ARG A 135 0.67 -17.93 -16.51
CA ARG A 135 0.44 -17.34 -15.20
C ARG A 135 1.65 -16.54 -14.72
N LEU A 136 2.87 -17.09 -14.84
CA LEU A 136 4.11 -16.40 -14.50
C LEU A 136 4.36 -15.17 -15.39
N GLU A 137 4.07 -15.26 -16.68
CA GLU A 137 4.17 -14.13 -17.61
C GLU A 137 3.25 -12.98 -17.17
N ASN A 138 2.00 -13.28 -16.86
CA ASN A 138 1.03 -12.29 -16.38
C ASN A 138 1.46 -11.68 -15.03
N LEU A 139 1.98 -12.49 -14.12
CA LEU A 139 2.53 -12.03 -12.84
C LEU A 139 3.69 -11.06 -13.06
N SER A 140 4.65 -11.42 -13.94
CA SER A 140 5.81 -10.60 -14.29
C SER A 140 5.39 -9.26 -14.92
N ARG A 141 4.46 -9.27 -15.87
CA ARG A 141 3.92 -8.05 -16.49
C ARG A 141 3.26 -7.13 -15.46
N SER A 142 2.44 -7.69 -14.57
CA SER A 142 1.78 -6.91 -13.50
C SER A 142 2.78 -6.30 -12.54
N LEU A 143 3.86 -7.03 -12.22
CA LEU A 143 4.95 -6.55 -11.37
C LEU A 143 5.71 -5.40 -12.03
N LEU A 144 6.10 -5.55 -13.31
CA LEU A 144 6.80 -4.51 -14.06
C LEU A 144 5.95 -3.23 -14.17
N ALA A 145 4.65 -3.38 -14.44
CA ALA A 145 3.73 -2.25 -14.47
C ALA A 145 3.65 -1.55 -13.10
N LEU A 146 3.61 -2.31 -12.00
CA LEU A 146 3.56 -1.79 -10.64
C LEU A 146 4.85 -1.02 -10.27
N MET A 147 6.02 -1.54 -10.65
CA MET A 147 7.31 -0.89 -10.41
C MET A 147 7.56 0.32 -11.33
N GLY A 148 7.09 0.28 -12.58
CA GLY A 148 7.25 1.37 -13.54
C GLY A 148 6.47 2.63 -13.16
N LEU A 149 5.35 2.50 -12.46
CA LEU A 149 4.53 3.62 -11.98
C LEU A 149 5.20 4.44 -10.88
N ASP A 150 6.23 3.93 -10.22
CA ASP A 150 7.00 4.65 -9.18
C ASP A 150 8.00 5.65 -9.76
N GLN A 151 8.33 5.54 -11.05
CA GLN A 151 9.24 6.46 -11.71
C GLN A 151 8.46 7.69 -12.18
N ALA A 152 8.55 8.78 -11.44
CA ALA A 152 7.92 10.06 -11.74
C ALA A 152 8.31 10.53 -13.16
N GLY A 153 7.32 10.70 -14.04
CA GLY A 153 7.49 11.19 -15.40
C GLY A 153 7.12 10.21 -16.52
N ALA A 154 6.66 9.01 -16.19
CA ALA A 154 6.40 7.94 -17.17
C ALA A 154 4.98 7.93 -17.76
N LEU A 155 4.05 8.85 -17.34
CA LEU A 155 2.69 8.86 -17.88
C LEU A 155 2.62 9.59 -19.20
N GLU A 156 2.18 8.89 -20.24
CA GLU A 156 1.86 9.47 -21.53
C GLU A 156 0.37 9.91 -21.54
N LEU A 157 0.10 11.09 -20.99
CA LEU A 157 -1.25 11.61 -20.86
C LEU A 157 -1.81 12.09 -22.20
N VAL A 158 -2.82 11.39 -22.70
CA VAL A 158 -3.53 11.72 -23.95
C VAL A 158 -4.95 12.17 -23.65
N LEU A 159 -5.40 13.23 -24.34
CA LEU A 159 -6.79 13.69 -24.25
C LEU A 159 -7.71 12.71 -24.97
N CYS A 160 -8.57 12.03 -24.23
CA CYS A 160 -9.60 11.15 -24.75
C CYS A 160 -10.93 11.91 -24.81
N GLN A 161 -11.41 12.19 -26.02
CA GLN A 161 -12.64 12.98 -26.27
C GLN A 161 -13.91 12.25 -25.83
N ASP A 162 -13.88 10.92 -25.81
CA ASP A 162 -14.99 10.10 -25.29
C ASP A 162 -14.44 8.92 -24.48
N ALA A 163 -14.55 9.05 -23.17
CA ALA A 163 -14.16 8.00 -22.24
C ALA A 163 -14.95 6.69 -22.41
N GLY A 164 -16.10 6.73 -23.07
CA GLY A 164 -16.86 5.54 -23.42
C GLY A 164 -16.11 4.62 -24.39
N LEU A 165 -15.22 5.15 -25.23
CA LEU A 165 -14.37 4.34 -26.10
C LEU A 165 -13.42 3.46 -25.31
N LEU A 166 -12.93 3.91 -24.14
CA LEU A 166 -12.08 3.11 -23.25
C LEU A 166 -12.88 1.91 -22.69
N LEU A 167 -14.13 2.12 -22.29
CA LEU A 167 -15.00 1.05 -21.80
C LEU A 167 -15.35 0.06 -22.93
N GLN A 168 -15.58 0.53 -24.15
CA GLN A 168 -15.83 -0.33 -25.30
C GLN A 168 -14.60 -1.14 -25.68
N THR A 169 -13.41 -0.56 -25.60
CA THR A 169 -12.14 -1.27 -25.81
C THR A 169 -12.02 -2.43 -24.82
N VAL A 170 -12.30 -2.21 -23.54
CA VAL A 170 -12.28 -3.27 -22.52
C VAL A 170 -13.33 -4.35 -22.81
N ARG A 171 -14.54 -3.98 -23.24
CA ARG A 171 -15.58 -4.92 -23.60
C ARG A 171 -15.20 -5.80 -24.79
N SER A 172 -14.45 -5.27 -25.76
CA SER A 172 -14.06 -6.00 -26.97
C SER A 172 -12.83 -6.91 -26.78
N LEU A 173 -12.13 -6.80 -25.64
CA LEU A 173 -11.02 -7.72 -25.34
C LEU A 173 -11.54 -9.15 -25.16
N PRO A 174 -10.74 -10.18 -25.54
CA PRO A 174 -11.10 -11.56 -25.29
C PRO A 174 -11.36 -11.77 -23.79
N GLN A 175 -12.60 -12.11 -23.48
CA GLN A 175 -13.03 -12.35 -22.12
C GLN A 175 -13.42 -13.82 -22.04
N GLY A 176 -12.75 -14.57 -21.16
CA GLY A 176 -12.86 -16.02 -21.09
C GLY A 176 -14.17 -16.55 -20.54
N SER A 177 -15.10 -15.69 -20.08
CA SER A 177 -16.33 -16.16 -19.44
C SER A 177 -17.47 -15.13 -19.47
N THR A 178 -18.69 -15.62 -19.34
CA THR A 178 -19.91 -14.84 -19.09
C THR A 178 -19.99 -14.42 -17.63
N PRO A 179 -20.61 -13.25 -17.29
CA PRO A 179 -21.41 -12.40 -18.17
C PRO A 179 -20.60 -11.39 -18.97
N VAL A 180 -21.09 -11.02 -20.16
CA VAL A 180 -20.53 -9.94 -20.98
C VAL A 180 -20.89 -8.59 -20.36
N PRO A 181 -19.91 -7.69 -20.11
CA PRO A 181 -20.18 -6.40 -19.50
C PRO A 181 -21.09 -5.51 -20.34
N ARG A 182 -22.07 -4.86 -19.69
CA ARG A 182 -22.88 -3.79 -20.29
C ARG A 182 -22.14 -2.46 -20.15
N VAL A 183 -21.95 -1.74 -21.25
CA VAL A 183 -21.33 -0.41 -21.25
C VAL A 183 -22.38 0.68 -21.23
N ILE A 184 -22.24 1.66 -20.34
CA ILE A 184 -23.04 2.87 -20.23
C ILE A 184 -22.08 4.05 -20.17
N SER A 185 -22.14 4.95 -21.16
CA SER A 185 -21.29 6.15 -21.20
C SER A 185 -22.13 7.41 -21.39
N ALA A 186 -21.78 8.46 -20.68
CA ALA A 186 -22.36 9.79 -20.78
C ALA A 186 -21.46 10.81 -21.53
N GLY A 187 -20.49 10.34 -22.33
CA GLY A 187 -19.64 11.21 -23.15
C GLY A 187 -18.70 12.10 -22.34
N CYS A 188 -17.86 11.52 -21.47
CA CYS A 188 -16.87 12.26 -20.68
C CYS A 188 -15.57 12.46 -21.46
N VAL A 189 -14.98 13.66 -21.35
CA VAL A 189 -13.62 13.94 -21.81
C VAL A 189 -12.66 13.75 -20.64
N VAL A 190 -11.58 13.00 -20.85
CA VAL A 190 -10.58 12.70 -19.81
C VAL A 190 -9.17 12.80 -20.39
N GLN A 191 -8.21 13.13 -19.53
CA GLN A 191 -6.79 13.11 -19.87
C GLN A 191 -6.13 11.99 -19.07
N VAL A 192 -5.74 10.91 -19.76
CA VAL A 192 -5.22 9.69 -19.14
C VAL A 192 -4.14 9.05 -20.01
N ASP A 193 -3.27 8.26 -19.41
CA ASP A 193 -2.50 7.28 -20.17
C ASP A 193 -3.44 6.15 -20.58
N ARG A 194 -3.71 6.08 -21.89
CA ARG A 194 -4.72 5.20 -22.45
C ARG A 194 -4.42 3.73 -22.17
N SER A 195 -3.16 3.33 -22.24
CA SER A 195 -2.76 1.93 -22.07
C SER A 195 -2.97 1.48 -20.62
N LEU A 196 -2.48 2.28 -19.69
CA LEU A 196 -2.62 2.01 -18.25
C LEU A 196 -4.09 2.05 -17.80
N TRP A 197 -4.87 3.01 -18.33
CA TRP A 197 -6.28 3.14 -17.98
C TRP A 197 -7.10 1.95 -18.48
N VAL A 198 -6.84 1.48 -19.71
CA VAL A 198 -7.47 0.27 -20.25
C VAL A 198 -7.06 -0.96 -19.45
N ASP A 199 -5.80 -1.09 -19.07
CA ASP A 199 -5.33 -2.20 -18.24
C ASP A 199 -5.98 -2.21 -16.85
N MET A 200 -6.16 -1.04 -16.23
CA MET A 200 -6.89 -0.89 -14.97
C MET A 200 -8.35 -1.35 -15.11
N LEU A 201 -9.06 -0.82 -16.11
CA LEU A 201 -10.45 -1.20 -16.37
C LEU A 201 -10.60 -2.69 -16.70
N ARG A 202 -9.65 -3.26 -17.44
CA ARG A 202 -9.59 -4.69 -17.73
C ARG A 202 -9.42 -5.51 -16.46
N ASN A 203 -8.50 -5.14 -15.58
CA ASN A 203 -8.29 -5.82 -14.29
C ASN A 203 -9.56 -5.78 -13.42
N LEU A 204 -10.22 -4.63 -13.32
CA LEU A 204 -11.49 -4.50 -12.59
C LEU A 204 -12.59 -5.37 -13.21
N THR A 205 -12.68 -5.39 -14.54
CA THR A 205 -13.68 -6.21 -15.25
C THR A 205 -13.44 -7.71 -15.06
N LEU A 206 -12.19 -8.16 -15.14
CA LEU A 206 -11.83 -9.57 -14.89
C LEU A 206 -12.13 -10.00 -13.46
N ASN A 207 -11.91 -9.12 -12.48
CA ASN A 207 -12.28 -9.39 -11.09
C ASN A 207 -13.80 -9.51 -10.94
N ALA A 208 -14.57 -8.62 -11.57
CA ALA A 208 -16.04 -8.70 -11.62
C ALA A 208 -16.52 -10.01 -12.27
N GLN A 209 -15.90 -10.44 -13.37
CA GLN A 209 -16.23 -11.71 -14.02
C GLN A 209 -15.99 -12.92 -13.13
N ARG A 210 -14.84 -12.95 -12.42
CA ARG A 210 -14.54 -14.00 -11.45
C ARG A 210 -15.53 -14.02 -10.30
N ALA A 211 -15.89 -12.85 -9.76
CA ALA A 211 -16.91 -12.74 -8.71
C ALA A 211 -18.27 -13.25 -9.14
N CYS A 212 -18.62 -13.12 -10.44
CA CYS A 212 -19.88 -13.59 -11.04
C CYS A 212 -19.86 -15.07 -11.45
N GLN A 213 -18.72 -15.75 -11.40
CA GLN A 213 -18.60 -17.12 -11.90
C GLN A 213 -19.47 -18.10 -11.11
N GLY A 214 -20.28 -18.87 -11.82
CA GLY A 214 -21.21 -19.84 -11.20
C GLY A 214 -22.48 -19.22 -10.60
N ILE A 215 -22.71 -17.91 -10.76
CA ILE A 215 -23.91 -17.22 -10.28
C ILE A 215 -24.87 -17.01 -11.47
N GLU A 216 -26.01 -17.63 -11.42
CA GLU A 216 -27.05 -17.50 -12.46
C GLU A 216 -27.63 -16.07 -12.46
N GLY A 217 -27.76 -15.48 -13.63
CA GLY A 217 -28.29 -14.12 -13.77
C GLY A 217 -27.34 -13.00 -13.33
N ALA A 218 -26.10 -13.34 -13.01
CA ALA A 218 -25.11 -12.31 -12.66
C ALA A 218 -24.88 -11.31 -13.81
N ALA A 219 -24.67 -10.06 -13.46
CA ALA A 219 -24.50 -8.96 -14.40
C ALA A 219 -23.28 -8.11 -14.04
N ILE A 220 -22.61 -7.57 -15.08
CA ILE A 220 -21.52 -6.62 -14.95
C ILE A 220 -21.87 -5.36 -15.72
N THR A 221 -21.66 -4.19 -15.11
CA THR A 221 -21.89 -2.89 -15.74
C THR A 221 -20.63 -2.04 -15.66
N LEU A 222 -20.16 -1.57 -16.80
CA LEU A 222 -19.11 -0.58 -16.94
C LEU A 222 -19.76 0.77 -17.22
N ARG A 223 -19.57 1.74 -16.35
CA ARG A 223 -20.18 3.06 -16.49
C ARG A 223 -19.11 4.16 -16.48
N CYS A 224 -19.29 5.17 -17.32
CA CYS A 224 -18.57 6.44 -17.23
C CYS A 224 -19.59 7.58 -17.23
N GLU A 225 -19.54 8.43 -16.21
CA GLU A 225 -20.41 9.60 -16.08
C GLU A 225 -19.67 10.76 -15.45
N ARG A 226 -20.21 11.97 -15.63
CA ARG A 226 -19.66 13.17 -14.99
C ARG A 226 -20.40 13.46 -13.70
N ARG A 227 -19.68 13.51 -12.57
CA ARG A 227 -20.21 13.90 -11.25
C ARG A 227 -19.37 15.02 -10.68
N ALA A 228 -20.00 16.10 -10.22
CA ALA A 228 -19.33 17.26 -9.60
C ALA A 228 -18.10 17.77 -10.37
N GLY A 229 -18.17 17.75 -11.72
CA GLY A 229 -17.06 18.22 -12.56
C GLY A 229 -15.97 17.19 -12.86
N GLN A 230 -16.00 16.02 -12.23
CA GLN A 230 -15.05 14.94 -12.42
C GLN A 230 -15.65 13.80 -13.26
N ALA A 231 -14.81 13.09 -14.01
CA ALA A 231 -15.20 11.87 -14.67
C ALA A 231 -15.11 10.70 -13.68
N VAL A 232 -16.21 9.98 -13.51
CA VAL A 232 -16.30 8.82 -12.62
C VAL A 232 -16.48 7.57 -13.47
N PHE A 233 -15.53 6.65 -13.38
CA PHE A 233 -15.61 5.31 -13.95
C PHE A 233 -16.06 4.35 -12.87
N THR A 234 -17.07 3.54 -13.17
CA THR A 234 -17.61 2.57 -12.22
C THR A 234 -17.68 1.20 -12.90
N VAL A 235 -17.16 0.19 -12.21
CA VAL A 235 -17.34 -1.23 -12.53
C VAL A 235 -18.20 -1.82 -11.44
N THR A 236 -19.38 -2.28 -11.79
CA THR A 236 -20.34 -2.87 -10.85
C THR A 236 -20.63 -4.30 -11.27
N ASP A 237 -20.59 -5.22 -10.33
CA ASP A 237 -20.99 -6.62 -10.51
C ASP A 237 -22.03 -7.03 -9.46
N THR A 238 -22.71 -8.11 -9.76
CA THR A 238 -23.66 -8.78 -8.84
C THR A 238 -23.11 -10.14 -8.41
N GLY A 239 -21.78 -10.20 -8.22
CA GLY A 239 -21.05 -11.40 -7.83
C GLY A 239 -21.18 -11.77 -6.36
N CYS A 240 -20.26 -12.62 -5.88
CA CYS A 240 -20.25 -13.11 -4.49
C CYS A 240 -19.96 -12.02 -3.45
N GLY A 241 -19.43 -10.87 -3.88
CA GLY A 241 -19.04 -9.78 -3.00
C GLY A 241 -17.74 -10.05 -2.22
N ILE A 242 -17.36 -9.08 -1.37
CA ILE A 242 -16.16 -9.10 -0.55
C ILE A 242 -16.56 -8.90 0.91
N PRO A 243 -16.08 -9.74 1.84
CA PRO A 243 -16.32 -9.57 3.27
C PRO A 243 -15.84 -8.20 3.77
N ALA A 244 -16.60 -7.57 4.65
CA ALA A 244 -16.28 -6.24 5.16
C ALA A 244 -14.90 -6.16 5.86
N ALA A 245 -14.47 -7.25 6.49
CA ALA A 245 -13.16 -7.35 7.14
C ALA A 245 -11.98 -7.29 6.13
N ASP A 246 -12.21 -7.72 4.88
CA ASP A 246 -11.17 -7.82 3.86
C ASP A 246 -11.08 -6.54 3.00
N LEU A 247 -12.17 -5.73 2.94
CA LEU A 247 -12.23 -4.51 2.12
C LEU A 247 -11.03 -3.56 2.30
N PRO A 248 -10.53 -3.28 3.51
CA PRO A 248 -9.37 -2.41 3.69
C PRO A 248 -8.07 -2.94 3.08
N ARG A 249 -8.01 -4.26 2.84
CA ARG A 249 -6.79 -4.96 2.45
C ARG A 249 -6.77 -5.40 0.98
N VAL A 250 -7.90 -5.38 0.28
CA VAL A 250 -8.00 -5.90 -1.11
C VAL A 250 -7.12 -5.16 -2.12
N THR A 251 -6.62 -3.98 -1.78
CA THR A 251 -5.65 -3.22 -2.57
C THR A 251 -4.20 -3.46 -2.17
N GLU A 252 -3.95 -4.29 -1.14
CA GLU A 252 -2.60 -4.74 -0.82
C GLU A 252 -2.14 -5.75 -1.89
N ALA A 253 -0.88 -5.64 -2.31
CA ALA A 253 -0.34 -6.59 -3.29
C ALA A 253 -0.29 -8.02 -2.72
N PHE A 254 -0.67 -9.00 -3.55
CA PHE A 254 -0.77 -10.43 -3.21
C PHE A 254 -1.85 -10.78 -2.18
N TYR A 255 -2.69 -9.81 -1.78
CA TYR A 255 -3.83 -10.11 -0.93
C TYR A 255 -4.93 -10.82 -1.71
N MET A 256 -5.45 -11.90 -1.17
CA MET A 256 -6.56 -12.68 -1.72
C MET A 256 -7.47 -13.13 -0.58
N VAL A 257 -8.78 -12.87 -0.72
CA VAL A 257 -9.81 -13.29 0.25
C VAL A 257 -9.86 -14.81 0.35
N ASP A 258 -9.89 -15.50 -0.80
CA ASP A 258 -9.79 -16.96 -0.89
C ASP A 258 -8.61 -17.34 -1.79
N LYS A 259 -7.54 -17.83 -1.19
CA LYS A 259 -6.32 -18.22 -1.90
C LYS A 259 -6.49 -19.44 -2.77
N SER A 260 -7.38 -20.37 -2.40
CA SER A 260 -7.58 -21.62 -3.12
C SER A 260 -8.34 -21.41 -4.42
N ARG A 261 -9.47 -20.73 -4.34
CA ARG A 261 -10.31 -20.37 -5.48
C ARG A 261 -9.62 -19.41 -6.44
N SER A 262 -9.03 -18.35 -5.91
CA SER A 262 -8.33 -17.34 -6.72
C SER A 262 -7.15 -17.91 -7.50
N ARG A 263 -6.42 -18.89 -6.95
CA ARG A 263 -5.32 -19.58 -7.66
C ARG A 263 -5.82 -20.46 -8.80
N ALA A 264 -6.90 -21.20 -8.58
CA ALA A 264 -7.51 -22.04 -9.62
C ALA A 264 -7.98 -21.19 -10.83
N GLU A 265 -8.38 -19.95 -10.58
CA GLU A 265 -8.84 -18.99 -11.59
C GLU A 265 -7.71 -18.09 -12.14
N GLY A 266 -6.44 -18.38 -11.82
CA GLY A 266 -5.27 -17.63 -12.31
C GLY A 266 -5.09 -16.23 -11.69
N GLY A 267 -5.68 -15.98 -10.53
CA GLY A 267 -5.49 -14.73 -9.78
C GLY A 267 -4.10 -14.65 -9.14
N SER A 268 -3.43 -13.50 -9.24
CA SER A 268 -2.13 -13.23 -8.64
C SER A 268 -2.19 -12.35 -7.39
N GLY A 269 -3.37 -11.79 -7.05
CA GLY A 269 -3.52 -10.83 -5.96
C GLY A 269 -2.87 -9.45 -6.23
N ILE A 270 -2.39 -9.20 -7.45
CA ILE A 270 -1.75 -7.91 -7.82
C ILE A 270 -2.72 -6.96 -8.51
N GLY A 271 -3.78 -7.47 -9.12
CA GLY A 271 -4.67 -6.69 -10.01
C GLY A 271 -5.26 -5.44 -9.35
N LEU A 272 -5.83 -5.54 -8.14
CA LEU A 272 -6.41 -4.39 -7.43
C LEU A 272 -5.33 -3.43 -6.90
N ALA A 273 -4.18 -3.94 -6.46
CA ALA A 273 -3.03 -3.12 -6.09
C ALA A 273 -2.54 -2.28 -7.28
N LEU A 274 -2.43 -2.89 -8.46
CA LEU A 274 -2.08 -2.19 -9.71
C LEU A 274 -3.14 -1.14 -10.06
N CYS A 275 -4.44 -1.46 -9.94
CA CYS A 275 -5.52 -0.49 -10.17
C CYS A 275 -5.40 0.73 -9.24
N ALA A 276 -5.13 0.53 -7.96
CA ALA A 276 -4.93 1.62 -6.99
C ALA A 276 -3.72 2.50 -7.37
N ARG A 277 -2.61 1.89 -7.81
CA ARG A 277 -1.40 2.62 -8.25
C ARG A 277 -1.64 3.40 -9.54
N ILE A 278 -2.30 2.81 -10.54
CA ILE A 278 -2.65 3.51 -11.80
C ILE A 278 -3.56 4.70 -11.49
N ALA A 279 -4.60 4.51 -10.68
CA ALA A 279 -5.49 5.59 -10.27
C ALA A 279 -4.70 6.72 -9.57
N GLY A 280 -3.86 6.39 -8.59
CA GLY A 280 -3.03 7.36 -7.88
C GLY A 280 -2.08 8.13 -8.79
N ALA A 281 -1.41 7.46 -9.73
CA ALA A 281 -0.52 8.09 -10.71
C ALA A 281 -1.27 9.12 -11.59
N HIS A 282 -2.55 8.89 -11.89
CA HIS A 282 -3.42 9.83 -12.62
C HIS A 282 -4.08 10.89 -11.72
N GLY A 283 -3.74 10.99 -10.43
CA GLY A 283 -4.40 11.89 -9.49
C GLY A 283 -5.86 11.51 -9.19
N ALA A 284 -6.27 10.28 -9.51
CA ALA A 284 -7.58 9.75 -9.24
C ALA A 284 -7.59 8.89 -7.96
N LYS A 285 -8.78 8.65 -7.42
CA LYS A 285 -8.98 7.79 -6.25
C LYS A 285 -9.74 6.53 -6.65
N LEU A 286 -9.23 5.37 -6.27
CA LEU A 286 -9.96 4.12 -6.36
C LEU A 286 -10.79 3.92 -5.09
N GLU A 287 -12.11 3.81 -5.24
CA GLU A 287 -13.03 3.51 -4.16
C GLU A 287 -13.68 2.14 -4.40
N ILE A 288 -13.68 1.27 -3.39
CA ILE A 288 -14.23 -0.07 -3.47
C ILE A 288 -15.31 -0.20 -2.41
N THR A 289 -16.51 -0.55 -2.86
CA THR A 289 -17.64 -0.86 -1.98
C THR A 289 -18.16 -2.24 -2.33
N SER A 290 -18.47 -3.05 -1.35
CA SER A 290 -18.99 -4.39 -1.57
C SER A 290 -19.92 -4.80 -0.45
N THR A 291 -20.90 -5.64 -0.78
CA THR A 291 -21.73 -6.33 0.18
C THR A 291 -21.57 -7.82 -0.11
N GLU A 292 -21.17 -8.58 0.89
CA GLU A 292 -21.04 -10.04 0.77
C GLU A 292 -22.41 -10.66 0.51
N HIS A 293 -22.54 -11.38 -0.59
CA HIS A 293 -23.69 -12.24 -0.85
C HIS A 293 -23.31 -13.66 -0.42
N VAL A 294 -23.83 -14.07 0.73
CA VAL A 294 -23.74 -15.48 1.13
C VAL A 294 -24.50 -16.29 0.10
N ALA A 295 -23.77 -17.00 -0.77
CA ALA A 295 -24.37 -17.97 -1.67
C ALA A 295 -25.14 -18.96 -0.80
N ARG A 296 -26.47 -18.98 -0.93
CA ARG A 296 -27.28 -20.05 -0.32
C ARG A 296 -26.86 -21.36 -0.99
N PRO A 297 -26.62 -22.42 -0.21
CA PRO A 297 -26.19 -23.71 -0.72
C PRO A 297 -27.21 -24.34 -1.67
#